data_b2891b82178b5405aaa4af729730fac6
#
_entry.id   b2891b82178b5405aaa4af729730fac6
#
_cell.length_a   1.000
_cell.length_b   1.000
_cell.length_c   1.000
_cell.angle_alpha   90.00
_cell.angle_beta   90.00
_cell.angle_gamma   90.00
#
_symmetry.space_group_name_H-M   'P 1'
#
loop_
_entity.id
_entity.type
_entity.pdbx_description
1 polymer ?
#
loop_
_entity_poly.entity_id
_entity_poly.type
_entity_poly.pdbx_seq_one_letter_code
_entity_poly.pdbx_strand_id
1 'polypeptide(L)'
;MLEAVGVSTEKLRFVQGSSYQKSPEYVMDIYKLSSLVSEHDAKRAGAEVVKQTANAPLSGLLYPILQVLDEQYLDVDAQFGGLDQRKLFTAAKEWLPKIGYKQRAHLLNPMVPGLQGGKMSSSDQDSKIDLLDAPEVVSKKIKKAVAAPQVVEDNGVLAFVEFVLLPASGLKNGKRSFTVDRERDGLEPLVYDNIAQMQDDYRNDVLNPQLLKPAVSKALNELLAPVQAAYQASKDWQEVALKAYPPPAKKEKKVKNKGTRHPGHTIKVDGVTDKVKEMEV
;
A
#
# COMPACT_ATOMS: atom_id res chain seq x y z
N MET A 1 -6.02 -14.18 8.59
CA MET A 1 -4.61 -13.74 8.41
C MET A 1 -3.90 -13.54 9.74
N LEU A 2 -4.40 -12.66 10.63
CA LEU A 2 -3.73 -12.38 11.93
C LEU A 2 -3.53 -13.65 12.76
N GLU A 3 -4.56 -14.46 12.92
CA GLU A 3 -4.49 -15.74 13.65
C GLU A 3 -3.48 -16.72 13.04
N ALA A 4 -3.36 -16.76 11.72
CA ALA A 4 -2.41 -17.62 11.02
C ALA A 4 -0.94 -17.28 11.34
N VAL A 5 -0.65 -16.03 11.70
CA VAL A 5 0.70 -15.60 12.16
C VAL A 5 0.81 -15.53 13.68
N GLY A 6 -0.15 -16.11 14.42
CA GLY A 6 -0.10 -16.23 15.87
C GLY A 6 -0.62 -15.01 16.64
N VAL A 7 -1.32 -14.08 15.99
CA VAL A 7 -1.93 -12.92 16.65
C VAL A 7 -3.34 -13.27 17.10
N SER A 8 -3.64 -13.16 18.41
CA SER A 8 -5.00 -13.35 18.92
C SER A 8 -5.94 -12.26 18.40
N THR A 9 -7.12 -12.66 17.93
CA THR A 9 -8.19 -11.76 17.48
C THR A 9 -9.33 -11.60 18.50
N GLU A 10 -9.22 -12.22 19.68
CA GLU A 10 -10.27 -12.21 20.72
C GLU A 10 -10.69 -10.81 21.17
N LYS A 11 -9.73 -9.87 21.23
CA LYS A 11 -9.99 -8.48 21.62
C LYS A 11 -10.18 -7.56 20.42
N LEU A 12 -10.13 -8.09 19.19
CA LEU A 12 -10.26 -7.30 17.98
C LEU A 12 -11.73 -7.02 17.68
N ARG A 13 -12.07 -5.75 17.53
CA ARG A 13 -13.42 -5.30 17.17
C ARG A 13 -13.40 -4.67 15.79
N PHE A 14 -14.12 -5.28 14.84
CA PHE A 14 -14.34 -4.71 13.52
C PHE A 14 -15.58 -3.82 13.54
N VAL A 15 -15.42 -2.57 13.12
CA VAL A 15 -16.52 -1.60 13.08
C VAL A 15 -16.64 -1.05 11.66
N GLN A 16 -17.83 -1.15 11.08
CA GLN A 16 -18.09 -0.51 9.79
C GLN A 16 -18.37 0.97 10.00
N GLY A 17 -17.69 1.87 9.28
CA GLY A 17 -17.91 3.31 9.36
C GLY A 17 -19.40 3.68 9.16
N SER A 18 -20.10 3.01 8.23
CA SER A 18 -21.52 3.23 7.99
C SER A 18 -22.44 2.95 9.17
N SER A 19 -21.96 2.27 10.22
CA SER A 19 -22.77 1.99 11.43
C SER A 19 -22.90 3.19 12.37
N TYR A 20 -21.98 4.15 12.33
CA TYR A 20 -22.00 5.36 13.17
C TYR A 20 -21.94 6.66 12.38
N GLN A 21 -21.28 6.70 11.21
CA GLN A 21 -21.11 7.93 10.42
C GLN A 21 -22.43 8.51 9.87
N LYS A 22 -23.52 7.73 9.92
CA LYS A 22 -24.87 8.17 9.53
C LYS A 22 -25.71 8.68 10.70
N SER A 23 -25.18 8.69 11.93
CA SER A 23 -25.91 9.21 13.07
C SER A 23 -26.09 10.74 12.96
N PRO A 24 -27.20 11.29 13.47
CA PRO A 24 -27.42 12.73 13.50
C PRO A 24 -26.29 13.49 14.16
N GLU A 25 -25.74 12.96 15.26
CA GLU A 25 -24.66 13.56 16.03
C GLU A 25 -23.39 13.67 15.20
N TYR A 26 -22.98 12.58 14.50
CA TYR A 26 -21.82 12.57 13.63
C TYR A 26 -21.96 13.58 12.48
N VAL A 27 -23.13 13.59 11.85
CA VAL A 27 -23.43 14.53 10.75
C VAL A 27 -23.38 15.98 11.23
N MET A 28 -23.94 16.25 12.41
CA MET A 28 -23.89 17.62 13.00
C MET A 28 -22.46 18.03 13.34
N ASP A 29 -21.61 17.11 13.78
CA ASP A 29 -20.21 17.42 14.07
C ASP A 29 -19.38 17.63 12.79
N ILE A 30 -19.74 16.99 11.68
CA ILE A 30 -19.17 17.35 10.36
C ILE A 30 -19.46 18.82 10.06
N TYR A 31 -20.69 19.29 10.24
CA TYR A 31 -21.07 20.69 10.00
C TYR A 31 -20.35 21.64 10.96
N LYS A 32 -20.25 21.31 12.25
CA LYS A 32 -19.49 22.13 13.22
C LYS A 32 -18.02 22.26 12.81
N LEU A 33 -17.34 21.15 12.50
CA LEU A 33 -15.95 21.20 12.04
C LEU A 33 -15.81 21.92 10.72
N SER A 34 -16.74 21.72 9.78
CA SER A 34 -16.72 22.42 8.48
C SER A 34 -16.87 23.93 8.61
N SER A 35 -17.46 24.44 9.69
CA SER A 35 -17.52 25.89 9.98
C SER A 35 -16.24 26.44 10.61
N LEU A 36 -15.34 25.57 11.11
CA LEU A 36 -14.12 25.95 11.82
C LEU A 36 -12.84 25.65 11.01
N VAL A 37 -12.92 24.74 10.04
CA VAL A 37 -11.78 24.30 9.23
C VAL A 37 -11.83 24.97 7.86
N SER A 38 -10.77 25.69 7.53
CA SER A 38 -10.65 26.32 6.22
C SER A 38 -10.35 25.28 5.11
N GLU A 39 -10.64 25.65 3.85
CA GLU A 39 -10.23 24.85 2.69
C GLU A 39 -8.72 24.55 2.71
N HIS A 40 -7.91 25.57 3.05
CA HIS A 40 -6.46 25.43 3.16
C HIS A 40 -6.05 24.38 4.20
N ASP A 41 -6.67 24.39 5.38
CA ASP A 41 -6.36 23.46 6.46
C ASP A 41 -6.81 22.04 6.12
N ALA A 42 -7.98 21.87 5.48
CA ALA A 42 -8.46 20.60 5.00
C ALA A 42 -7.52 19.99 3.93
N LYS A 43 -7.07 20.81 2.96
CA LYS A 43 -6.08 20.37 1.96
C LYS A 43 -4.74 20.01 2.61
N ARG A 44 -4.25 20.79 3.57
CA ARG A 44 -3.01 20.53 4.29
C ARG A 44 -3.09 19.23 5.08
N ALA A 45 -4.18 18.98 5.80
CA ALA A 45 -4.39 17.77 6.56
C ALA A 45 -4.47 16.52 5.68
N GLY A 46 -5.16 16.61 4.54
CA GLY A 46 -5.31 15.51 3.57
C GLY A 46 -4.17 15.36 2.56
N ALA A 47 -3.11 16.16 2.64
CA ALA A 47 -2.12 16.28 1.56
C ALA A 47 -1.42 14.97 1.15
N GLU A 48 -1.27 14.02 2.08
CA GLU A 48 -0.57 12.76 1.83
C GLU A 48 -1.51 11.58 1.54
N VAL A 49 -2.79 11.72 1.88
CA VAL A 49 -3.78 10.64 1.80
C VAL A 49 -4.88 10.89 0.75
N VAL A 50 -5.15 12.16 0.43
CA VAL A 50 -6.13 12.55 -0.59
C VAL A 50 -5.39 13.02 -1.85
N LYS A 51 -5.81 12.51 -3.02
CA LYS A 51 -5.25 12.96 -4.31
C LYS A 51 -5.44 14.46 -4.48
N GLN A 52 -4.34 15.20 -4.49
CA GLN A 52 -4.36 16.65 -4.70
C GLN A 52 -4.63 16.98 -6.17
N THR A 53 -5.68 17.75 -6.43
CA THR A 53 -6.05 18.25 -7.75
C THR A 53 -6.37 19.75 -7.66
N ALA A 54 -6.20 20.48 -8.75
CA ALA A 54 -6.53 21.91 -8.79
C ALA A 54 -8.02 22.18 -8.45
N ASN A 55 -8.90 21.30 -8.93
CA ASN A 55 -10.33 21.29 -8.61
C ASN A 55 -10.67 20.06 -7.77
N ALA A 56 -10.31 20.07 -6.48
CA ALA A 56 -10.64 18.99 -5.58
C ALA A 56 -12.17 18.92 -5.38
N PRO A 57 -12.80 17.74 -5.46
CA PRO A 57 -14.19 17.59 -5.10
C PRO A 57 -14.40 17.88 -3.62
N LEU A 58 -15.57 18.37 -3.24
CA LEU A 58 -15.91 18.69 -1.84
C LEU A 58 -15.70 17.47 -0.90
N SER A 59 -15.96 16.26 -1.38
CA SER A 59 -15.68 15.03 -0.64
C SER A 59 -14.21 14.88 -0.24
N GLY A 60 -13.27 15.33 -1.06
CA GLY A 60 -11.85 15.34 -0.73
C GLY A 60 -11.47 16.32 0.38
N LEU A 61 -12.25 17.42 0.51
CA LEU A 61 -12.09 18.38 1.60
C LEU A 61 -12.75 17.90 2.90
N LEU A 62 -13.83 17.15 2.80
CA LEU A 62 -14.52 16.57 3.96
C LEU A 62 -13.80 15.34 4.52
N TYR A 63 -13.04 14.61 3.70
CA TYR A 63 -12.37 13.38 4.12
C TYR A 63 -11.53 13.55 5.41
N PRO A 64 -10.66 14.58 5.55
CA PRO A 64 -9.93 14.79 6.79
C PRO A 64 -10.83 14.98 8.02
N ILE A 65 -11.96 15.66 7.87
CA ILE A 65 -12.93 15.87 8.94
C ILE A 65 -13.55 14.55 9.38
N LEU A 66 -13.93 13.70 8.43
CA LEU A 66 -14.51 12.37 8.72
C LEU A 66 -13.52 11.51 9.50
N GLN A 67 -12.26 11.42 9.05
CA GLN A 67 -11.25 10.61 9.72
C GLN A 67 -10.92 11.14 11.13
N VAL A 68 -10.90 12.44 11.32
CA VAL A 68 -10.69 13.05 12.65
C VAL A 68 -11.84 12.71 13.59
N LEU A 69 -13.10 12.75 13.13
CA LEU A 69 -14.26 12.39 13.94
C LEU A 69 -14.32 10.91 14.30
N ASP A 70 -13.76 10.02 13.49
CA ASP A 70 -13.73 8.59 13.78
C ASP A 70 -13.09 8.29 15.15
N GLU A 71 -12.06 9.06 15.58
CA GLU A 71 -11.45 8.89 16.90
C GLU A 71 -12.46 9.08 18.05
N GLN A 72 -13.40 10.00 17.90
CA GLN A 72 -14.44 10.26 18.89
C GLN A 72 -15.51 9.17 18.86
N TYR A 73 -16.02 8.82 17.69
CA TYR A 73 -17.14 7.92 17.54
C TYR A 73 -16.78 6.44 17.68
N LEU A 74 -15.50 6.09 17.55
CA LEU A 74 -14.98 4.78 17.91
C LEU A 74 -14.57 4.67 19.39
N ASP A 75 -14.65 5.78 20.13
CA ASP A 75 -14.31 5.88 21.57
C ASP A 75 -12.95 5.26 21.90
N VAL A 76 -11.93 5.62 21.13
CA VAL A 76 -10.57 5.11 21.30
C VAL A 76 -9.73 6.06 22.16
N ASP A 77 -8.71 5.53 22.83
CA ASP A 77 -7.72 6.32 23.57
C ASP A 77 -6.50 6.67 22.71
N ALA A 78 -6.23 5.87 21.71
CA ALA A 78 -5.13 6.07 20.77
C ALA A 78 -5.53 5.67 19.35
N GLN A 79 -5.02 6.40 18.36
CA GLN A 79 -5.09 6.03 16.95
C GLN A 79 -3.72 5.59 16.44
N PHE A 80 -3.71 4.57 15.58
CA PHE A 80 -2.52 3.97 15.02
C PHE A 80 -2.56 4.06 13.49
N GLY A 81 -1.48 4.50 12.86
CA GLY A 81 -1.40 4.63 11.41
C GLY A 81 0.02 4.72 10.87
N GLY A 82 0.16 4.81 9.57
CA GLY A 82 1.45 5.08 8.92
C GLY A 82 1.87 6.54 9.09
N LEU A 83 3.14 6.82 8.83
CA LEU A 83 3.69 8.19 8.91
C LEU A 83 2.97 9.17 7.96
N ASP A 84 2.39 8.68 6.87
CA ASP A 84 1.56 9.46 5.95
C ASP A 84 0.25 9.99 6.59
N GLN A 85 -0.17 9.45 7.75
CA GLN A 85 -1.31 9.93 8.53
C GLN A 85 -0.95 11.11 9.46
N ARG A 86 0.33 11.48 9.57
CA ARG A 86 0.82 12.45 10.55
C ARG A 86 0.08 13.78 10.50
N LYS A 87 -0.24 14.29 9.31
CA LYS A 87 -0.94 15.56 9.14
C LYS A 87 -2.39 15.47 9.62
N LEU A 88 -3.06 14.34 9.37
CA LEU A 88 -4.40 14.09 9.90
C LEU A 88 -4.41 13.98 11.44
N PHE A 89 -3.43 13.29 12.01
CA PHE A 89 -3.31 13.20 13.47
C PHE A 89 -3.02 14.54 14.13
N THR A 90 -2.23 15.40 13.47
CA THR A 90 -2.03 16.77 13.92
C THR A 90 -3.35 17.57 13.85
N ALA A 91 -4.11 17.42 12.78
CA ALA A 91 -5.41 18.06 12.61
C ALA A 91 -6.41 17.56 13.68
N ALA A 92 -6.43 16.28 14.02
CA ALA A 92 -7.27 15.75 15.09
C ALA A 92 -6.99 16.41 16.44
N LYS A 93 -5.70 16.57 16.80
CA LYS A 93 -5.30 17.28 18.03
C LYS A 93 -5.71 18.75 18.05
N GLU A 94 -5.77 19.38 16.88
CA GLU A 94 -6.12 20.79 16.75
C GLU A 94 -7.65 21.01 16.69
N TRP A 95 -8.38 20.15 15.99
CA TRP A 95 -9.78 20.39 15.65
C TRP A 95 -10.77 19.83 16.67
N LEU A 96 -10.54 18.62 17.20
CA LEU A 96 -11.45 17.98 18.15
C LEU A 96 -11.71 18.83 19.41
N PRO A 97 -10.70 19.48 20.04
CA PRO A 97 -10.94 20.36 21.20
C PRO A 97 -11.82 21.57 20.88
N LYS A 98 -11.82 22.06 19.64
CA LYS A 98 -12.65 23.20 19.23
C LYS A 98 -14.16 22.91 19.28
N ILE A 99 -14.54 21.62 19.24
CA ILE A 99 -15.93 21.17 19.39
C ILE A 99 -16.19 20.40 20.69
N GLY A 100 -15.27 20.52 21.66
CA GLY A 100 -15.44 20.00 23.02
C GLY A 100 -14.97 18.55 23.21
N TYR A 101 -14.26 17.96 22.26
CA TYR A 101 -13.76 16.59 22.37
C TYR A 101 -12.31 16.53 22.88
N LYS A 102 -11.98 15.43 23.59
CA LYS A 102 -10.63 15.20 24.14
C LYS A 102 -9.61 14.94 23.01
N GLN A 103 -8.37 15.34 23.24
CA GLN A 103 -7.23 14.89 22.44
C GLN A 103 -6.90 13.44 22.76
N ARG A 104 -6.39 12.72 21.76
CA ARG A 104 -5.98 11.31 21.87
C ARG A 104 -4.50 11.12 21.54
N ALA A 105 -3.97 9.98 21.95
CA ALA A 105 -2.62 9.58 21.57
C ALA A 105 -2.58 9.12 20.11
N HIS A 106 -1.46 9.40 19.42
CA HIS A 106 -1.24 8.98 18.05
C HIS A 106 0.07 8.21 17.93
N LEU A 107 0.01 7.00 17.40
CA LEU A 107 1.13 6.12 17.16
C LEU A 107 1.36 6.00 15.66
N LEU A 108 2.59 6.24 15.23
CA LEU A 108 2.95 6.25 13.81
C LEU A 108 3.95 5.16 13.48
N ASN A 109 3.61 4.33 12.51
CA ASN A 109 4.54 3.39 11.90
C ASN A 109 5.44 4.10 10.89
N PRO A 110 6.72 3.72 10.81
CA PRO A 110 7.58 4.13 9.72
C PRO A 110 7.03 3.63 8.38
N MET A 111 7.33 4.38 7.31
CA MET A 111 6.99 3.96 5.95
C MET A 111 8.04 2.96 5.46
N VAL A 112 7.57 1.80 4.99
CA VAL A 112 8.43 0.82 4.31
C VAL A 112 8.51 1.22 2.83
N PRO A 113 9.71 1.48 2.29
CA PRO A 113 9.87 1.79 0.88
C PRO A 113 9.44 0.60 0.01
N GLY A 114 8.99 0.88 -1.20
CA GLY A 114 8.69 -0.15 -2.19
C GLY A 114 9.94 -0.89 -2.67
N LEU A 115 9.76 -2.09 -3.20
CA LEU A 115 10.86 -2.92 -3.73
C LEU A 115 11.61 -2.26 -4.89
N GLN A 116 10.99 -1.30 -5.57
CA GLN A 116 11.61 -0.54 -6.67
C GLN A 116 12.20 0.80 -6.21
N GLY A 117 12.26 1.04 -4.89
CA GLY A 117 12.59 2.33 -4.29
C GLY A 117 11.38 3.26 -4.21
N GLY A 118 11.48 4.32 -3.41
CA GLY A 118 10.41 5.28 -3.21
C GLY A 118 9.17 4.72 -2.50
N LYS A 119 8.02 5.40 -2.63
CA LYS A 119 6.78 5.01 -1.96
C LYS A 119 6.19 3.74 -2.59
N MET A 120 5.86 2.75 -1.76
CA MET A 120 5.12 1.56 -2.17
C MET A 120 3.77 1.94 -2.77
N SER A 121 3.43 1.39 -3.95
CA SER A 121 2.17 1.66 -4.65
C SER A 121 1.29 0.43 -4.71
N SER A 122 0.01 0.59 -4.36
CA SER A 122 -0.97 -0.49 -4.48
C SER A 122 -1.26 -0.88 -5.94
N SER A 123 -1.04 0.04 -6.88
CA SER A 123 -1.25 -0.19 -8.32
C SER A 123 -0.06 -0.85 -9.01
N ASP A 124 1.14 -0.80 -8.41
CA ASP A 124 2.34 -1.46 -8.93
C ASP A 124 2.59 -2.78 -8.19
N GLN A 125 2.31 -3.89 -8.88
CA GLN A 125 2.43 -5.23 -8.32
C GLN A 125 3.89 -5.64 -8.04
N ASP A 126 4.87 -5.06 -8.74
CA ASP A 126 6.29 -5.35 -8.53
C ASP A 126 6.89 -4.52 -7.37
N SER A 127 6.19 -3.50 -6.88
CA SER A 127 6.65 -2.65 -5.77
C SER A 127 6.35 -3.21 -4.38
N LYS A 128 5.49 -4.23 -4.26
CA LYS A 128 4.99 -4.78 -3.00
C LYS A 128 5.00 -6.30 -2.95
N ILE A 129 5.00 -6.85 -1.74
CA ILE A 129 4.72 -8.26 -1.48
C ILE A 129 3.29 -8.35 -0.95
N ASP A 130 2.44 -9.11 -1.64
CA ASP A 130 1.11 -9.44 -1.15
C ASP A 130 1.16 -10.65 -0.21
N LEU A 131 0.31 -10.68 0.81
CA LEU A 131 0.28 -11.75 1.83
C LEU A 131 -0.03 -13.14 1.25
N LEU A 132 -0.66 -13.18 0.08
CA LEU A 132 -1.02 -14.40 -0.65
C LEU A 132 -0.12 -14.67 -1.88
N ASP A 133 0.97 -13.89 -2.06
CA ASP A 133 1.93 -14.17 -3.12
C ASP A 133 2.55 -15.56 -2.92
N ALA A 134 2.55 -16.38 -3.96
CA ALA A 134 3.22 -17.68 -3.93
C ALA A 134 4.74 -17.53 -3.72
N PRO A 135 5.43 -18.52 -3.12
CA PRO A 135 6.86 -18.43 -2.81
C PRO A 135 7.75 -18.04 -4.01
N GLU A 136 7.40 -18.53 -5.19
CA GLU A 136 8.11 -18.21 -6.45
C GLU A 136 7.90 -16.74 -6.87
N VAL A 137 6.71 -16.19 -6.60
CA VAL A 137 6.39 -14.79 -6.88
C VAL A 137 7.15 -13.89 -5.94
N VAL A 138 7.16 -14.19 -4.63
CA VAL A 138 7.98 -13.46 -3.62
C VAL A 138 9.44 -13.46 -4.04
N SER A 139 10.00 -14.63 -4.34
CA SER A 139 11.40 -14.79 -4.75
C SER A 139 11.72 -13.99 -6.02
N LYS A 140 10.82 -13.98 -6.99
CA LYS A 140 10.97 -13.20 -8.23
C LYS A 140 10.93 -11.70 -7.97
N LYS A 141 10.02 -11.22 -7.11
CA LYS A 141 9.90 -9.80 -6.75
C LYS A 141 11.15 -9.33 -5.99
N ILE A 142 11.62 -10.09 -5.00
CA ILE A 142 12.86 -9.77 -4.24
C ILE A 142 14.08 -9.79 -5.15
N LYS A 143 14.19 -10.76 -6.08
CA LYS A 143 15.29 -10.79 -7.05
C LYS A 143 15.34 -9.51 -7.90
N LYS A 144 14.19 -9.00 -8.34
CA LYS A 144 14.06 -7.77 -9.15
C LYS A 144 14.18 -6.48 -8.32
N ALA A 145 14.02 -6.54 -6.99
CA ALA A 145 14.03 -5.37 -6.12
C ALA A 145 15.31 -4.54 -6.31
N VAL A 146 15.17 -3.23 -6.22
CA VAL A 146 16.31 -2.31 -6.29
C VAL A 146 17.10 -2.40 -4.98
N ALA A 147 18.36 -2.80 -5.07
CA ALA A 147 19.29 -2.86 -3.96
C ALA A 147 20.70 -2.67 -4.55
N ALA A 148 21.12 -1.41 -4.68
CA ALA A 148 22.46 -1.09 -5.18
C ALA A 148 23.51 -1.52 -4.13
N PRO A 149 24.63 -2.12 -4.56
CA PRO A 149 25.72 -2.47 -3.64
C PRO A 149 26.18 -1.27 -2.83
N GLN A 150 26.43 -1.46 -1.53
CA GLN A 150 26.94 -0.46 -0.58
C GLN A 150 25.99 0.75 -0.32
N VAL A 151 24.81 0.80 -0.96
CA VAL A 151 23.81 1.87 -0.78
C VAL A 151 22.69 1.39 0.13
N VAL A 152 22.56 2.02 1.29
CA VAL A 152 21.53 1.70 2.29
C VAL A 152 20.27 2.54 2.08
N GLU A 153 20.42 3.76 1.60
CA GLU A 153 19.34 4.73 1.40
C GLU A 153 18.35 4.21 0.34
N ASP A 154 17.06 4.32 0.62
CA ASP A 154 15.96 3.84 -0.25
C ASP A 154 16.04 2.35 -0.63
N ASN A 155 16.78 1.55 0.13
CA ASN A 155 16.93 0.12 -0.09
C ASN A 155 15.73 -0.63 0.53
N GLY A 156 14.72 -0.92 -0.30
CA GLY A 156 13.49 -1.62 0.14
C GLY A 156 13.77 -3.01 0.72
N VAL A 157 14.84 -3.70 0.30
CA VAL A 157 15.16 -5.04 0.80
C VAL A 157 15.70 -4.96 2.23
N LEU A 158 16.59 -4.00 2.54
CA LEU A 158 17.03 -3.75 3.92
C LEU A 158 15.87 -3.27 4.80
N ALA A 159 14.99 -2.43 4.27
CA ALA A 159 13.81 -1.95 5.00
C ALA A 159 12.86 -3.08 5.39
N PHE A 160 12.69 -4.13 4.56
CA PHE A 160 11.92 -5.32 4.95
C PHE A 160 12.56 -6.05 6.13
N VAL A 161 13.88 -6.11 6.21
CA VAL A 161 14.55 -6.69 7.38
C VAL A 161 14.30 -5.83 8.62
N GLU A 162 14.48 -4.52 8.51
CA GLU A 162 14.34 -3.57 9.61
C GLU A 162 12.93 -3.54 10.20
N PHE A 163 11.93 -3.37 9.32
CA PHE A 163 10.55 -3.06 9.77
C PHE A 163 9.64 -4.29 9.84
N VAL A 164 10.03 -5.42 9.24
CA VAL A 164 9.19 -6.62 9.19
C VAL A 164 9.90 -7.82 9.81
N LEU A 165 11.05 -8.25 9.28
CA LEU A 165 11.62 -9.54 9.62
C LEU A 165 12.27 -9.57 11.02
N LEU A 166 13.05 -8.55 11.38
CA LEU A 166 13.63 -8.44 12.73
C LEU A 166 12.55 -8.29 13.81
N PRO A 167 11.53 -7.42 13.67
CA PRO A 167 10.42 -7.36 14.62
C PRO A 167 9.65 -8.68 14.72
N ALA A 168 9.32 -9.31 13.59
CA ALA A 168 8.58 -10.57 13.56
C ALA A 168 9.36 -11.69 14.26
N SER A 169 10.68 -11.81 14.05
CA SER A 169 11.53 -12.78 14.73
C SER A 169 11.55 -12.54 16.24
N GLY A 170 11.58 -11.28 16.67
CA GLY A 170 11.52 -10.90 18.09
C GLY A 170 10.21 -11.31 18.76
N LEU A 171 9.08 -11.11 18.08
CA LEU A 171 7.77 -11.53 18.58
C LEU A 171 7.65 -13.06 18.68
N LYS A 172 8.19 -13.79 17.70
CA LYS A 172 8.11 -15.26 17.65
C LYS A 172 9.05 -15.94 18.65
N ASN A 173 10.28 -15.41 18.78
CA ASN A 173 11.37 -16.09 19.47
C ASN A 173 11.81 -15.41 20.78
N GLY A 174 11.20 -14.28 21.15
CA GLY A 174 11.61 -13.48 22.32
C GLY A 174 12.90 -12.66 22.09
N LYS A 175 13.64 -12.92 21.01
CA LYS A 175 14.87 -12.21 20.63
C LYS A 175 14.87 -11.93 19.13
N ARG A 176 15.21 -10.69 18.74
CA ARG A 176 15.38 -10.32 17.33
C ARG A 176 16.58 -11.05 16.74
N SER A 177 16.40 -11.65 15.59
CA SER A 177 17.48 -12.32 14.85
C SER A 177 17.14 -12.40 13.37
N PHE A 178 18.11 -12.09 12.53
CA PHE A 178 18.05 -12.31 11.08
C PHE A 178 19.37 -12.93 10.63
N THR A 179 19.31 -14.07 9.97
CA THR A 179 20.48 -14.84 9.56
C THR A 179 20.65 -14.81 8.05
N VAL A 180 21.84 -14.51 7.59
CA VAL A 180 22.27 -14.57 6.20
C VAL A 180 23.28 -15.70 6.05
N ASP A 181 22.89 -16.73 5.32
CA ASP A 181 23.72 -17.90 5.04
C ASP A 181 24.82 -17.57 4.03
N ARG A 182 26.04 -18.05 4.29
CA ARG A 182 27.22 -17.92 3.43
C ARG A 182 27.90 -19.24 3.13
N GLU A 183 27.18 -20.36 3.24
CA GLU A 183 27.74 -21.71 3.01
C GLU A 183 28.38 -21.83 1.63
N ARG A 184 27.82 -21.16 0.61
CA ARG A 184 28.36 -21.16 -0.76
C ARG A 184 29.77 -20.59 -0.85
N ASP A 185 30.11 -19.68 0.06
CA ASP A 185 31.42 -19.02 0.12
C ASP A 185 32.33 -19.71 1.15
N GLY A 186 31.89 -20.79 1.78
CA GLY A 186 32.60 -21.49 2.84
C GLY A 186 32.83 -20.66 4.10
N LEU A 187 31.95 -19.68 4.36
CA LEU A 187 32.04 -18.74 5.47
C LEU A 187 30.91 -18.99 6.48
N GLU A 188 31.17 -18.61 7.75
CA GLU A 188 30.17 -18.62 8.79
C GLU A 188 29.02 -17.67 8.45
N PRO A 189 27.76 -18.01 8.85
CA PRO A 189 26.61 -17.15 8.61
C PRO A 189 26.73 -15.82 9.34
N LEU A 190 26.21 -14.75 8.74
CA LEU A 190 26.03 -13.46 9.40
C LEU A 190 24.72 -13.49 10.20
N VAL A 191 24.79 -13.10 11.47
CA VAL A 191 23.61 -13.05 12.35
C VAL A 191 23.47 -11.64 12.90
N TYR A 192 22.33 -11.03 12.61
CA TYR A 192 22.01 -9.66 13.00
C TYR A 192 20.85 -9.64 14.00
N ASP A 193 20.99 -8.93 15.09
CA ASP A 193 19.92 -8.64 16.06
C ASP A 193 19.40 -7.19 15.96
N ASN A 194 20.12 -6.35 15.23
CA ASN A 194 19.76 -4.97 14.96
C ASN A 194 20.13 -4.58 13.53
N ILE A 195 19.46 -3.53 13.03
CA ILE A 195 19.66 -3.10 11.66
C ILE A 195 20.95 -2.30 11.45
N ALA A 196 21.46 -1.61 12.46
CA ALA A 196 22.62 -0.73 12.32
C ALA A 196 23.87 -1.51 11.89
N GLN A 197 24.16 -2.63 12.56
CA GLN A 197 25.26 -3.51 12.18
C GLN A 197 25.08 -4.05 10.76
N MET A 198 23.87 -4.45 10.40
CA MET A 198 23.58 -4.95 9.05
C MET A 198 23.79 -3.89 7.96
N GLN A 199 23.41 -2.65 8.24
CA GLN A 199 23.63 -1.53 7.35
C GLN A 199 25.11 -1.19 7.20
N ASP A 200 25.88 -1.27 8.28
CA ASP A 200 27.33 -1.05 8.25
C ASP A 200 28.03 -2.14 7.44
N ASP A 201 27.67 -3.40 7.63
CA ASP A 201 28.19 -4.52 6.84
C ASP A 201 27.81 -4.39 5.35
N TYR A 202 26.62 -3.84 5.06
CA TYR A 202 26.20 -3.60 3.69
C TYR A 202 27.00 -2.46 3.01
N ARG A 203 27.30 -1.37 3.73
CA ARG A 203 28.15 -0.28 3.24
C ARG A 203 29.59 -0.72 2.98
N ASN A 204 30.08 -1.65 3.81
CA ASN A 204 31.44 -2.17 3.75
C ASN A 204 31.59 -3.41 2.86
N ASP A 205 30.55 -3.80 2.11
CA ASP A 205 30.50 -4.97 1.21
C ASP A 205 30.74 -6.33 1.90
N VAL A 206 30.65 -6.39 3.23
CA VAL A 206 30.61 -7.64 3.98
C VAL A 206 29.31 -8.38 3.72
N LEU A 207 28.20 -7.62 3.60
CA LEU A 207 26.90 -8.07 3.14
C LEU A 207 26.57 -7.38 1.82
N ASN A 208 26.32 -8.15 0.77
CA ASN A 208 25.98 -7.63 -0.54
C ASN A 208 24.61 -8.09 -1.03
N PRO A 209 24.04 -7.53 -2.12
CA PRO A 209 22.74 -7.90 -2.62
C PRO A 209 22.57 -9.38 -2.98
N GLN A 210 23.66 -10.08 -3.34
CA GLN A 210 23.61 -11.50 -3.73
C GLN A 210 23.39 -12.40 -2.52
N LEU A 211 23.89 -12.02 -1.35
CA LEU A 211 23.67 -12.68 -0.07
C LEU A 211 22.34 -12.24 0.57
N LEU A 212 22.06 -10.94 0.55
CA LEU A 212 20.88 -10.36 1.20
C LEU A 212 19.56 -10.84 0.60
N LYS A 213 19.40 -10.74 -0.74
CA LYS A 213 18.12 -11.03 -1.40
C LYS A 213 17.62 -12.47 -1.20
N PRO A 214 18.44 -13.52 -1.32
CA PRO A 214 18.00 -14.88 -1.03
C PRO A 214 17.59 -15.07 0.42
N ALA A 215 18.33 -14.49 1.39
CA ALA A 215 18.01 -14.55 2.80
C ALA A 215 16.67 -13.89 3.13
N VAL A 216 16.42 -12.69 2.59
CA VAL A 216 15.13 -11.97 2.72
C VAL A 216 14.00 -12.75 2.07
N SER A 217 14.21 -13.29 0.88
CA SER A 217 13.20 -14.10 0.18
C SER A 217 12.81 -15.35 1.00
N LYS A 218 13.78 -16.06 1.57
CA LYS A 218 13.56 -17.22 2.43
C LYS A 218 12.75 -16.83 3.66
N ALA A 219 13.17 -15.81 4.38
CA ALA A 219 12.52 -15.37 5.63
C ALA A 219 11.09 -14.86 5.39
N LEU A 220 10.84 -14.13 4.28
CA LEU A 220 9.49 -13.71 3.89
C LEU A 220 8.60 -14.90 3.55
N ASN A 221 9.10 -15.89 2.82
CA ASN A 221 8.33 -17.09 2.50
C ASN A 221 7.98 -17.88 3.78
N GLU A 222 8.91 -17.99 4.74
CA GLU A 222 8.66 -18.62 6.03
C GLU A 222 7.59 -17.84 6.85
N LEU A 223 7.62 -16.52 6.80
CA LEU A 223 6.64 -15.66 7.48
C LEU A 223 5.24 -15.78 6.85
N LEU A 224 5.15 -15.89 5.52
CA LEU A 224 3.89 -15.94 4.79
C LEU A 224 3.29 -17.35 4.70
N ALA A 225 4.09 -18.41 4.87
CA ALA A 225 3.63 -19.79 4.72
C ALA A 225 2.39 -20.14 5.56
N PRO A 226 2.25 -19.74 6.85
CA PRO A 226 1.06 -20.02 7.63
C PRO A 226 -0.20 -19.33 7.07
N VAL A 227 -0.07 -18.10 6.53
CA VAL A 227 -1.19 -17.36 5.92
C VAL A 227 -1.64 -18.04 4.64
N GLN A 228 -0.69 -18.47 3.80
CA GLN A 228 -0.96 -19.18 2.55
C GLN A 228 -1.63 -20.52 2.81
N ALA A 229 -1.15 -21.28 3.80
CA ALA A 229 -1.75 -22.56 4.20
C ALA A 229 -3.19 -22.39 4.71
N ALA A 230 -3.44 -21.38 5.56
CA ALA A 230 -4.77 -21.07 6.06
C ALA A 230 -5.73 -20.65 4.93
N TYR A 231 -5.24 -19.87 3.97
CA TYR A 231 -6.02 -19.47 2.79
C TYR A 231 -6.38 -20.68 1.92
N GLN A 232 -5.43 -21.57 1.65
CA GLN A 232 -5.65 -22.78 0.83
C GLN A 232 -6.63 -23.74 1.51
N ALA A 233 -6.65 -23.80 2.83
CA ALA A 233 -7.56 -24.65 3.59
C ALA A 233 -9.01 -24.11 3.67
N SER A 234 -9.24 -22.82 3.38
CA SER A 234 -10.55 -22.15 3.53
C SER A 234 -11.18 -21.82 2.18
N LYS A 235 -12.20 -22.61 1.77
CA LYS A 235 -13.00 -22.31 0.57
C LYS A 235 -13.76 -20.97 0.69
N ASP A 236 -14.33 -20.71 1.85
CA ASP A 236 -15.08 -19.46 2.10
C ASP A 236 -14.18 -18.24 1.91
N TRP A 237 -12.94 -18.29 2.42
CA TRP A 237 -11.99 -17.20 2.24
C TRP A 237 -11.60 -17.02 0.77
N GLN A 238 -11.39 -18.11 0.03
CA GLN A 238 -11.10 -18.06 -1.41
C GLN A 238 -12.26 -17.44 -2.20
N GLU A 239 -13.51 -17.82 -1.89
CA GLU A 239 -14.70 -17.23 -2.52
C GLU A 239 -14.83 -15.73 -2.24
N VAL A 240 -14.62 -15.32 -0.98
CA VAL A 240 -14.66 -13.90 -0.59
C VAL A 240 -13.55 -13.12 -1.29
N ALA A 241 -12.33 -13.67 -1.36
CA ALA A 241 -11.21 -13.05 -2.04
C ALA A 241 -11.49 -12.88 -3.55
N LEU A 242 -12.07 -13.88 -4.21
CA LEU A 242 -12.46 -13.81 -5.62
C LEU A 242 -13.55 -12.76 -5.89
N LYS A 243 -14.49 -12.60 -4.97
CA LYS A 243 -15.53 -11.56 -5.07
C LYS A 243 -14.95 -10.16 -4.86
N ALA A 244 -14.02 -10.01 -3.90
CA ALA A 244 -13.40 -8.72 -3.58
C ALA A 244 -12.35 -8.28 -4.63
N TYR A 245 -11.61 -9.24 -5.17
CA TYR A 245 -10.53 -9.02 -6.13
C TYR A 245 -10.68 -9.94 -7.33
N PRO A 246 -11.68 -9.72 -8.20
CA PRO A 246 -11.87 -10.55 -9.39
C PRO A 246 -10.62 -10.45 -10.29
N PRO A 247 -10.21 -11.56 -10.90
CA PRO A 247 -9.09 -11.55 -11.84
C PRO A 247 -9.39 -10.55 -12.97
N PRO A 248 -8.38 -9.84 -13.48
CA PRO A 248 -8.58 -8.88 -14.56
C PRO A 248 -9.23 -9.56 -15.75
N ALA A 249 -10.30 -8.99 -16.29
CA ALA A 249 -10.96 -9.48 -17.49
C ALA A 249 -9.90 -9.74 -18.57
N LYS A 250 -9.88 -10.94 -19.12
CA LYS A 250 -8.98 -11.27 -20.23
C LYS A 250 -9.25 -10.27 -21.35
N LYS A 251 -8.30 -9.38 -21.63
CA LYS A 251 -8.39 -8.51 -22.81
C LYS A 251 -8.48 -9.43 -24.02
N GLU A 252 -9.64 -9.47 -24.67
CA GLU A 252 -9.76 -10.11 -25.98
C GLU A 252 -8.67 -9.50 -26.87
N LYS A 253 -7.79 -10.35 -27.37
CA LYS A 253 -6.81 -9.92 -28.36
C LYS A 253 -7.62 -9.44 -29.56
N LYS A 254 -7.70 -8.11 -29.76
CA LYS A 254 -8.22 -7.56 -31.01
C LYS A 254 -7.45 -8.25 -32.14
N VAL A 255 -8.12 -9.12 -32.86
CA VAL A 255 -7.59 -9.72 -34.08
C VAL A 255 -7.29 -8.54 -34.99
N LYS A 256 -6.01 -8.23 -35.16
CA LYS A 256 -5.60 -7.26 -36.18
C LYS A 256 -5.98 -7.87 -37.51
N ASN A 257 -7.06 -7.38 -38.11
CA ASN A 257 -7.38 -7.66 -39.48
C ASN A 257 -6.17 -7.17 -40.32
N LYS A 258 -5.38 -8.13 -40.77
CA LYS A 258 -4.36 -7.85 -41.81
C LYS A 258 -5.15 -7.51 -43.07
N GLY A 259 -5.37 -6.22 -43.27
CA GLY A 259 -5.94 -5.74 -44.53
C GLY A 259 -5.12 -6.33 -45.70
N THR A 260 -5.77 -7.09 -46.55
CA THR A 260 -5.26 -7.49 -47.83
C THR A 260 -4.93 -6.24 -48.62
N ARG A 261 -3.64 -6.00 -48.86
CA ARG A 261 -3.21 -5.04 -49.86
C ARG A 261 -3.67 -5.52 -51.23
N HIS A 262 -4.74 -4.92 -51.75
CA HIS A 262 -5.02 -5.02 -53.17
C HIS A 262 -4.19 -3.96 -53.93
N PRO A 263 -3.39 -4.33 -54.90
CA PRO A 263 -2.76 -3.36 -55.82
C PRO A 263 -3.75 -2.93 -56.87
N GLY A 264 -3.95 -1.63 -56.98
CA GLY A 264 -4.37 -0.99 -58.23
C GLY A 264 -5.84 -1.06 -58.63
N HIS A 265 -6.65 -0.05 -58.29
CA HIS A 265 -7.73 0.41 -59.17
C HIS A 265 -7.76 1.96 -59.12
N THR A 266 -7.34 2.55 -60.23
CA THR A 266 -7.54 3.95 -60.60
C THR A 266 -9.03 4.21 -60.72
N ILE A 267 -9.59 4.99 -59.83
CA ILE A 267 -10.96 5.52 -59.99
C ILE A 267 -10.89 6.77 -60.80
N LYS A 268 -11.48 6.75 -62.01
CA LYS A 268 -11.78 7.94 -62.80
C LYS A 268 -12.81 8.76 -62.06
N VAL A 269 -12.51 10.04 -61.88
CA VAL A 269 -13.44 11.03 -61.36
C VAL A 269 -14.18 11.61 -62.57
N ASP A 270 -15.45 11.26 -62.71
CA ASP A 270 -16.38 12.02 -63.56
C ASP A 270 -17.56 12.52 -62.73
N GLY A 271 -17.81 13.83 -62.80
CA GLY A 271 -19.10 14.43 -62.45
C GLY A 271 -19.17 15.14 -61.11
N VAL A 272 -18.55 16.32 -61.01
CA VAL A 272 -18.97 17.36 -60.07
C VAL A 272 -20.02 18.19 -60.81
N THR A 273 -21.24 18.27 -60.32
CA THR A 273 -22.06 19.49 -60.36
C THR A 273 -23.21 19.41 -59.37
N ASP A 274 -23.32 20.51 -58.61
CA ASP A 274 -24.52 21.11 -58.03
C ASP A 274 -25.32 20.40 -56.94
N LYS A 275 -25.11 20.87 -55.69
CA LYS A 275 -26.22 21.41 -54.89
C LYS A 275 -25.68 22.10 -53.62
N VAL A 276 -25.31 23.36 -53.81
CA VAL A 276 -25.39 24.36 -52.76
C VAL A 276 -26.72 25.09 -53.00
N LYS A 277 -27.65 24.93 -52.07
CA LYS A 277 -28.64 25.95 -51.66
C LYS A 277 -29.62 25.34 -50.64
N GLU A 278 -29.89 26.21 -49.69
CA GLU A 278 -31.02 26.17 -48.75
C GLU A 278 -30.80 25.40 -47.44
N MET A 279 -30.37 26.16 -46.42
CA MET A 279 -31.25 26.45 -45.27
C MET A 279 -30.61 27.53 -44.40
N GLU A 280 -30.90 28.80 -44.68
CA GLU A 280 -31.13 29.83 -43.69
C GLU A 280 -32.59 29.68 -43.22
N VAL A 281 -32.80 29.53 -41.95
CA VAL A 281 -33.72 30.23 -41.05
C VAL A 281 -33.37 29.76 -39.62
#